data_cd8a4c5629ee106fc7b12f5cbf3affbf
#
_entry.id   cd8a4c5629ee106fc7b12f5cbf3affbf
#
_cell.length_a   1.000
_cell.length_b   1.000
_cell.length_c   1.000
_cell.angle_alpha   90.00
_cell.angle_beta   90.00
_cell.angle_gamma   90.00
#
_symmetry.space_group_name_H-M   'P 1'
#
loop_
_entity.id
_entity.type
_entity.pdbx_description
1 polymer ?
#
loop_
_entity_poly.entity_id
_entity_poly.type
_entity_poly.pdbx_seq_one_letter_code
_entity_poly.pdbx_strand_id
1 'polypeptide(L)'
;MKKSTFITMISFVLTLLVSTNINAQDFAKLDKSPMDAASFPTSYKDANKLIKIVYSRPQLNGREVSDLAKNGEVWRTGANEAAELTLYRDMKLGSKTIKTGTYTFYVIPGDKEWTAIVSKDLNVWGSYFYKEANDVARLNVPVTSGDALDAFSIAFTEDGNTIKMHLGWGTIRVVVPFTK
;
A
#
# COMPACT_ATOMS: atom_id res chain seq x y z
N MET A 1 -36.52 -19.98 55.94
CA MET A 1 -36.16 -20.55 54.63
C MET A 1 -36.59 -19.70 53.41
N LYS A 2 -37.73 -19.01 53.39
CA LYS A 2 -38.22 -18.23 52.23
C LYS A 2 -37.38 -17.02 51.83
N LYS A 3 -36.73 -16.32 52.79
CA LYS A 3 -35.90 -15.12 52.48
C LYS A 3 -34.58 -15.44 51.84
N SER A 4 -33.93 -16.57 52.16
CA SER A 4 -32.67 -17.00 51.59
C SER A 4 -32.82 -17.38 50.11
N THR A 5 -33.89 -18.11 49.78
CA THR A 5 -34.16 -18.55 48.38
C THR A 5 -34.44 -17.32 47.48
N PHE A 6 -35.12 -16.29 48.02
CA PHE A 6 -35.44 -15.10 47.24
C PHE A 6 -34.17 -14.25 46.95
N ILE A 7 -33.25 -14.10 47.89
CA ILE A 7 -31.97 -13.42 47.68
C ILE A 7 -31.11 -14.14 46.67
N THR A 8 -31.03 -15.48 46.71
CA THR A 8 -30.29 -16.29 45.76
C THR A 8 -30.84 -16.14 44.34
N MET A 9 -32.16 -16.07 44.21
CA MET A 9 -32.83 -15.91 42.91
C MET A 9 -32.58 -14.51 42.31
N ILE A 10 -32.61 -13.45 43.12
CA ILE A 10 -32.30 -12.09 42.71
C ILE A 10 -30.82 -11.96 42.27
N SER A 11 -29.89 -12.57 43.02
CA SER A 11 -28.45 -12.58 42.64
C SER A 11 -28.20 -13.30 41.31
N PHE A 12 -28.90 -14.40 41.06
CA PHE A 12 -28.78 -15.16 39.81
C PHE A 12 -29.34 -14.37 38.61
N VAL A 13 -30.48 -13.69 38.76
CA VAL A 13 -31.06 -12.81 37.73
C VAL A 13 -30.16 -11.59 37.45
N LEU A 14 -29.55 -11.00 38.48
CA LEU A 14 -28.63 -9.87 38.33
C LEU A 14 -27.35 -10.30 37.58
N THR A 15 -26.84 -11.51 37.85
CA THR A 15 -25.66 -12.06 37.14
C THR A 15 -25.98 -12.32 35.67
N LEU A 16 -27.17 -12.79 35.33
CA LEU A 16 -27.63 -12.99 33.97
C LEU A 16 -27.80 -11.67 33.20
N LEU A 17 -28.21 -10.59 33.87
CA LEU A 17 -28.35 -9.26 33.23
C LEU A 17 -27.02 -8.57 32.97
N VAL A 18 -25.96 -8.89 33.72
CA VAL A 18 -24.61 -8.33 33.50
C VAL A 18 -23.86 -9.05 32.37
N SER A 19 -24.25 -10.29 32.05
CA SER A 19 -23.55 -11.10 31.02
C SER A 19 -24.00 -10.81 29.57
N THR A 20 -24.94 -9.87 29.34
CA THR A 20 -25.46 -9.61 27.97
C THR A 20 -24.74 -8.54 27.17
N ASN A 21 -23.67 -7.94 27.69
CA ASN A 21 -22.87 -6.97 26.94
C ASN A 21 -21.50 -7.52 26.53
N ILE A 22 -21.48 -8.75 25.97
CA ILE A 22 -20.33 -9.17 25.17
C ILE A 22 -20.54 -8.48 23.82
N ASN A 23 -19.99 -7.29 23.65
CA ASN A 23 -19.85 -6.70 22.32
C ASN A 23 -19.01 -7.67 21.51
N ALA A 24 -19.64 -8.42 20.61
CA ALA A 24 -18.91 -9.17 19.60
C ALA A 24 -18.10 -8.14 18.82
N GLN A 25 -16.80 -8.41 18.61
CA GLN A 25 -15.96 -7.52 17.84
C GLN A 25 -16.52 -7.42 16.43
N ASP A 26 -16.81 -6.20 15.98
CA ASP A 26 -17.19 -5.94 14.60
C ASP A 26 -15.95 -6.05 13.72
N PHE A 27 -16.03 -6.87 12.67
CA PHE A 27 -15.03 -6.95 11.63
C PHE A 27 -15.37 -6.01 10.50
N ALA A 28 -14.37 -5.28 10.02
CA ALA A 28 -14.51 -4.40 8.87
C ALA A 28 -14.93 -5.20 7.62
N LYS A 29 -15.79 -4.62 6.80
CA LYS A 29 -16.11 -5.17 5.47
C LYS A 29 -14.88 -5.07 4.57
N LEU A 30 -14.83 -5.91 3.52
CA LEU A 30 -13.80 -5.81 2.49
C LEU A 30 -13.82 -4.41 1.86
N ASP A 31 -12.63 -3.82 1.74
CA ASP A 31 -12.47 -2.52 1.08
C ASP A 31 -12.70 -2.65 -0.44
N LYS A 32 -13.18 -1.57 -1.06
CA LYS A 32 -13.38 -1.50 -2.52
C LYS A 32 -12.06 -1.46 -3.29
N SER A 33 -10.98 -1.09 -2.62
CA SER A 33 -9.61 -1.06 -3.14
C SER A 33 -8.76 -2.06 -2.35
N PRO A 34 -8.87 -3.37 -2.61
CA PRO A 34 -8.24 -4.38 -1.79
C PRO A 34 -6.72 -4.19 -1.76
N MET A 35 -6.12 -4.45 -0.60
CA MET A 35 -4.68 -4.44 -0.44
C MET A 35 -4.07 -5.67 -1.13
N ASP A 36 -2.95 -5.46 -1.80
CA ASP A 36 -2.19 -6.46 -2.54
C ASP A 36 -0.69 -6.31 -2.25
N ALA A 37 0.09 -7.30 -2.63
CA ALA A 37 1.54 -7.27 -2.49
C ALA A 37 2.21 -7.83 -3.75
N ALA A 38 3.20 -7.10 -4.25
CA ALA A 38 4.11 -7.57 -5.29
C ALA A 38 5.53 -7.67 -4.74
N SER A 39 6.31 -8.64 -5.20
CA SER A 39 7.69 -8.82 -4.74
C SER A 39 8.59 -9.43 -5.83
N PHE A 40 9.89 -9.23 -5.68
CA PHE A 40 10.90 -9.87 -6.52
C PHE A 40 11.94 -10.60 -5.64
N PRO A 41 12.38 -11.84 -5.98
CA PRO A 41 11.88 -12.69 -7.06
C PRO A 41 10.38 -12.99 -6.99
N THR A 42 9.72 -13.11 -8.15
CA THR A 42 8.26 -13.27 -8.24
C THR A 42 7.80 -14.68 -7.86
N SER A 43 8.68 -15.69 -7.93
CA SER A 43 8.34 -17.07 -7.61
C SER A 43 7.89 -17.20 -6.15
N TYR A 44 6.73 -17.81 -5.90
CA TYR A 44 6.23 -18.11 -4.56
C TYR A 44 7.10 -19.13 -3.80
N LYS A 45 7.93 -19.89 -4.52
CA LYS A 45 8.88 -20.87 -3.93
C LYS A 45 10.14 -20.21 -3.39
N ASP A 46 10.43 -18.97 -3.79
CA ASP A 46 11.61 -18.25 -3.35
C ASP A 46 11.25 -17.31 -2.20
N ALA A 47 11.69 -17.65 -1.00
CA ALA A 47 11.48 -16.86 0.20
C ALA A 47 12.48 -15.68 0.33
N ASN A 48 13.60 -15.71 -0.42
CA ASN A 48 14.65 -14.69 -0.36
C ASN A 48 14.29 -13.48 -1.23
N LYS A 49 13.27 -12.73 -0.83
CA LYS A 49 12.86 -11.53 -1.55
C LYS A 49 13.94 -10.44 -1.47
N LEU A 50 14.10 -9.69 -2.55
CA LEU A 50 15.03 -8.55 -2.63
C LEU A 50 14.29 -7.22 -2.44
N ILE A 51 13.05 -7.16 -2.94
CA ILE A 51 12.17 -6.00 -2.87
C ILE A 51 10.72 -6.48 -2.77
N LYS A 52 9.90 -5.78 -1.98
CA LYS A 52 8.46 -6.02 -1.85
C LYS A 52 7.74 -4.69 -1.73
N ILE A 53 6.57 -4.60 -2.33
CA ILE A 53 5.66 -3.47 -2.13
C ILE A 53 4.29 -3.99 -1.72
N VAL A 54 3.69 -3.36 -0.69
CA VAL A 54 2.31 -3.58 -0.25
C VAL A 54 1.54 -2.32 -0.60
N TYR A 55 0.42 -2.46 -1.29
CA TYR A 55 -0.32 -1.32 -1.82
C TYR A 55 -1.79 -1.68 -2.01
N SER A 56 -2.69 -0.70 -1.93
CA SER A 56 -4.09 -0.92 -2.29
C SER A 56 -4.32 -0.67 -3.77
N ARG A 57 -5.28 -1.40 -4.36
CA ARG A 57 -5.57 -1.39 -5.79
C ARG A 57 -6.86 -0.64 -6.09
N PRO A 58 -6.83 0.70 -6.21
CA PRO A 58 -8.00 1.46 -6.65
C PRO A 58 -8.42 1.06 -8.05
N GLN A 59 -9.73 1.06 -8.29
CA GLN A 59 -10.35 0.78 -9.58
C GLN A 59 -10.86 2.07 -10.20
N LEU A 60 -10.73 2.20 -11.51
CA LEU A 60 -11.23 3.36 -12.24
C LEU A 60 -12.76 3.41 -12.22
N ASN A 61 -13.41 2.28 -12.45
CA ASN A 61 -14.87 2.24 -12.53
C ASN A 61 -15.44 3.33 -13.46
N GLY A 62 -14.84 3.47 -14.64
CA GLY A 62 -15.24 4.45 -15.66
C GLY A 62 -14.69 5.87 -15.45
N ARG A 63 -13.82 6.10 -14.45
CA ARG A 63 -13.12 7.39 -14.24
C ARG A 63 -11.78 7.41 -14.98
N GLU A 64 -11.25 8.60 -15.18
CA GLU A 64 -9.88 8.76 -15.67
C GLU A 64 -8.86 8.62 -14.51
N VAL A 65 -7.62 8.25 -14.85
CA VAL A 65 -6.53 8.17 -13.86
C VAL A 65 -6.31 9.52 -13.17
N SER A 66 -6.39 10.61 -13.92
CA SER A 66 -6.24 11.99 -13.42
C SER A 66 -7.30 12.43 -12.40
N ASP A 67 -8.47 11.78 -12.37
CA ASP A 67 -9.49 12.05 -11.35
C ASP A 67 -9.08 11.57 -9.97
N LEU A 68 -8.20 10.58 -9.92
CA LEU A 68 -7.77 9.89 -8.69
C LEU A 68 -6.31 10.17 -8.33
N ALA A 69 -5.46 10.39 -9.31
CA ALA A 69 -4.04 10.68 -9.18
C ALA A 69 -3.70 11.88 -10.08
N LYS A 70 -3.86 13.08 -9.52
CA LYS A 70 -3.74 14.34 -10.28
C LYS A 70 -2.29 14.63 -10.67
N ASN A 71 -2.11 15.13 -11.88
CA ASN A 71 -0.80 15.57 -12.37
C ASN A 71 -0.22 16.67 -11.47
N GLY A 72 1.05 16.56 -11.15
CA GLY A 72 1.80 17.51 -10.32
C GLY A 72 1.56 17.38 -8.81
N GLU A 73 0.62 16.53 -8.38
CA GLU A 73 0.36 16.29 -6.95
C GLU A 73 0.98 14.97 -6.47
N VAL A 74 1.47 14.93 -5.24
CA VAL A 74 2.00 13.68 -4.64
C VAL A 74 0.84 12.70 -4.43
N TRP A 75 0.92 11.54 -5.06
CA TRP A 75 -0.04 10.47 -4.93
C TRP A 75 0.55 9.30 -4.11
N ARG A 76 -0.24 8.77 -3.20
CA ARG A 76 0.09 7.66 -2.29
C ARG A 76 0.37 6.31 -2.96
N THR A 77 0.37 6.26 -4.28
CA THR A 77 0.59 5.04 -5.10
C THR A 77 -0.35 3.89 -4.73
N GLY A 78 -1.62 4.23 -4.58
CA GLY A 78 -2.67 3.28 -4.17
C GLY A 78 -3.91 3.99 -3.66
N ALA A 79 -4.60 3.36 -2.70
CA ALA A 79 -5.76 3.89 -2.00
C ALA A 79 -5.58 3.68 -0.50
N ASN A 80 -6.28 4.48 0.34
CA ASN A 80 -6.22 4.44 1.79
C ASN A 80 -4.79 4.75 2.29
N GLU A 81 -4.08 3.78 2.85
CA GLU A 81 -2.68 3.91 3.23
C GLU A 81 -1.80 4.13 1.99
N ALA A 82 -0.71 4.86 2.16
CA ALA A 82 0.31 4.97 1.14
C ALA A 82 1.06 3.64 0.96
N ALA A 83 1.51 3.36 -0.27
CA ALA A 83 2.20 2.12 -0.57
C ALA A 83 3.48 1.96 0.25
N GLU A 84 3.69 0.79 0.84
CA GLU A 84 4.85 0.45 1.64
C GLU A 84 5.86 -0.37 0.83
N LEU A 85 7.07 0.16 0.68
CA LEU A 85 8.19 -0.45 -0.03
C LEU A 85 9.21 -1.00 0.96
N THR A 86 9.46 -2.31 0.93
CA THR A 86 10.53 -2.96 1.70
C THR A 86 11.66 -3.37 0.78
N LEU A 87 12.87 -2.91 1.07
CA LEU A 87 14.11 -3.35 0.46
C LEU A 87 14.84 -4.30 1.42
N TYR A 88 15.08 -5.52 1.00
CA TYR A 88 15.79 -6.54 1.80
C TYR A 88 17.31 -6.49 1.62
N ARG A 89 17.78 -5.61 0.76
CA ARG A 89 19.20 -5.26 0.56
C ARG A 89 19.32 -3.81 0.11
N ASP A 90 20.51 -3.24 0.19
CA ASP A 90 20.80 -1.93 -0.39
C ASP A 90 20.56 -1.95 -1.89
N MET A 91 19.86 -0.94 -2.41
CA MET A 91 19.58 -0.76 -3.84
C MET A 91 19.78 0.70 -4.24
N LYS A 92 19.89 0.94 -5.53
CA LYS A 92 19.94 2.31 -6.07
C LYS A 92 18.65 2.64 -6.82
N LEU A 93 18.16 3.85 -6.63
CA LEU A 93 17.16 4.48 -7.48
C LEU A 93 17.86 5.67 -8.16
N GLY A 94 18.09 5.57 -9.46
CA GLY A 94 19.00 6.48 -10.17
C GLY A 94 20.40 6.46 -9.57
N SER A 95 20.93 7.63 -9.18
CA SER A 95 22.25 7.76 -8.55
C SER A 95 22.24 7.59 -7.03
N LYS A 96 21.07 7.51 -6.40
CA LYS A 96 20.92 7.47 -4.93
C LYS A 96 20.88 6.05 -4.41
N THR A 97 21.74 5.73 -3.44
CA THR A 97 21.68 4.45 -2.70
C THR A 97 20.64 4.55 -1.59
N ILE A 98 19.71 3.61 -1.61
CA ILE A 98 18.69 3.43 -0.58
C ILE A 98 19.11 2.21 0.24
N LYS A 99 19.21 2.37 1.55
CA LYS A 99 19.59 1.29 2.46
C LYS A 99 18.49 0.25 2.59
N THR A 100 18.85 -0.95 3.02
CA THR A 100 17.90 -1.96 3.48
C THR A 100 16.95 -1.35 4.50
N GLY A 101 15.65 -1.61 4.35
CA GLY A 101 14.62 -1.06 5.24
C GLY A 101 13.26 -0.96 4.59
N THR A 102 12.32 -0.41 5.35
CA THR A 102 10.94 -0.15 4.92
C THR A 102 10.75 1.36 4.74
N TYR A 103 10.03 1.73 3.71
CA TYR A 103 9.83 3.10 3.23
C TYR A 103 8.40 3.26 2.72
N THR A 104 7.93 4.48 2.62
CA THR A 104 6.73 4.78 1.84
C THR A 104 7.13 5.10 0.40
N PHE A 105 6.38 4.56 -0.54
CA PHE A 105 6.54 4.82 -1.96
C PHE A 105 5.42 5.72 -2.47
N TYR A 106 5.81 6.90 -2.95
CA TYR A 106 4.91 7.85 -3.59
C TYR A 106 5.28 8.03 -5.06
N VAL A 107 4.36 8.58 -5.82
CA VAL A 107 4.64 9.12 -7.15
C VAL A 107 4.01 10.50 -7.31
N ILE A 108 4.59 11.33 -8.18
CA ILE A 108 3.94 12.52 -8.71
C ILE A 108 3.62 12.23 -10.18
N PRO A 109 2.35 12.04 -10.54
CA PRO A 109 1.95 11.85 -11.93
C PRO A 109 2.25 13.07 -12.80
N GLY A 110 2.50 12.83 -14.06
CA GLY A 110 2.65 13.85 -15.10
C GLY A 110 2.36 13.25 -16.48
N ASP A 111 2.18 14.07 -17.50
CA ASP A 111 1.78 13.62 -18.82
C ASP A 111 2.85 12.80 -19.56
N LYS A 112 4.11 13.20 -19.42
CA LYS A 112 5.25 12.59 -20.12
C LYS A 112 6.11 11.73 -19.24
N GLU A 113 6.17 12.06 -17.96
CA GLU A 113 6.94 11.34 -16.95
C GLU A 113 6.29 11.43 -15.57
N TRP A 114 6.53 10.41 -14.76
CA TRP A 114 6.16 10.38 -13.35
C TRP A 114 7.43 10.51 -12.51
N THR A 115 7.33 11.19 -11.37
CA THR A 115 8.42 11.20 -10.37
C THR A 115 8.17 10.10 -9.35
N ALA A 116 9.00 9.08 -9.33
CA ALA A 116 9.02 8.06 -8.29
C ALA A 116 9.75 8.60 -7.06
N ILE A 117 9.20 8.40 -5.87
CA ILE A 117 9.71 8.91 -4.59
C ILE A 117 9.78 7.77 -3.58
N VAL A 118 10.92 7.62 -2.93
CA VAL A 118 11.10 6.77 -1.74
C VAL A 118 11.28 7.68 -0.53
N SER A 119 10.36 7.59 0.44
CA SER A 119 10.32 8.45 1.63
C SER A 119 10.52 7.66 2.92
N LYS A 120 11.11 8.29 3.93
CA LYS A 120 11.25 7.72 5.29
C LYS A 120 9.94 7.66 6.08
N ASP A 121 8.88 8.32 5.58
CA ASP A 121 7.59 8.25 6.24
C ASP A 121 7.13 6.79 6.34
N LEU A 122 6.50 6.43 7.45
CA LEU A 122 5.97 5.09 7.68
C LEU A 122 4.57 5.16 8.25
N ASN A 123 3.74 4.15 7.92
CA ASN A 123 2.39 4.01 8.45
C ASN A 123 1.50 5.24 8.22
N VAL A 124 1.60 5.83 7.03
CA VAL A 124 0.89 7.06 6.69
C VAL A 124 -0.37 6.79 5.87
N TRP A 125 -1.43 7.50 6.19
CA TRP A 125 -2.68 7.50 5.43
C TRP A 125 -2.62 8.56 4.33
N GLY A 126 -2.75 8.14 3.07
CA GLY A 126 -2.73 9.07 1.95
C GLY A 126 -1.37 9.73 1.74
N SER A 127 -1.40 10.94 1.21
CA SER A 127 -0.23 11.82 1.04
C SER A 127 -0.37 13.16 1.79
N TYR A 128 -1.35 13.25 2.70
CA TYR A 128 -1.71 14.50 3.38
C TYR A 128 -0.60 15.10 4.23
N PHE A 129 0.27 14.25 4.77
CA PHE A 129 1.37 14.66 5.65
C PHE A 129 2.74 14.50 4.98
N TYR A 130 2.75 14.29 3.66
CA TYR A 130 4.00 14.19 2.90
C TYR A 130 4.91 15.41 3.12
N LYS A 131 6.19 15.14 3.31
CA LYS A 131 7.24 16.15 3.44
C LYS A 131 8.42 15.76 2.54
N GLU A 132 8.76 16.63 1.60
CA GLU A 132 9.89 16.39 0.69
C GLU A 132 11.23 16.22 1.44
N ALA A 133 11.38 16.83 2.61
CA ALA A 133 12.56 16.66 3.48
C ALA A 133 12.76 15.22 3.99
N ASN A 134 11.73 14.37 3.89
CA ASN A 134 11.80 12.95 4.24
C ASN A 134 12.15 12.05 3.05
N ASP A 135 12.32 12.61 1.84
CA ASP A 135 12.67 11.82 0.66
C ASP A 135 14.11 11.30 0.76
N VAL A 136 14.26 10.02 0.50
CA VAL A 136 15.55 9.32 0.42
C VAL A 136 16.08 9.37 -1.01
N ALA A 137 15.18 9.18 -1.97
CA ALA A 137 15.48 9.19 -3.38
C ALA A 137 14.26 9.60 -4.21
N ARG A 138 14.54 10.30 -5.33
CA ARG A 138 13.56 10.67 -6.36
C ARG A 138 14.13 10.35 -7.73
N LEU A 139 13.28 9.90 -8.64
CA LEU A 139 13.66 9.62 -10.03
C LEU A 139 12.48 9.91 -10.97
N ASN A 140 12.72 10.71 -11.99
CA ASN A 140 11.77 10.87 -13.09
C ASN A 140 11.87 9.67 -14.03
N VAL A 141 10.73 9.10 -14.36
CA VAL A 141 10.60 7.92 -15.21
C VAL A 141 9.57 8.17 -16.30
N PRO A 142 9.82 7.79 -17.56
CA PRO A 142 8.93 8.09 -18.66
C PRO A 142 7.60 7.34 -18.55
N VAL A 143 6.54 7.98 -19.01
CA VAL A 143 5.23 7.38 -19.23
C VAL A 143 5.21 6.72 -20.61
N THR A 144 4.70 5.49 -20.65
CA THR A 144 4.39 4.75 -21.86
C THR A 144 2.96 4.26 -21.82
N SER A 145 2.48 3.67 -22.90
CA SER A 145 1.11 3.14 -23.00
C SER A 145 1.10 1.62 -23.08
N GLY A 146 0.00 1.02 -22.64
CA GLY A 146 -0.29 -0.41 -22.75
C GLY A 146 -1.79 -0.67 -22.72
N ASP A 147 -2.19 -1.94 -22.71
CA ASP A 147 -3.59 -2.34 -22.64
C ASP A 147 -4.27 -1.76 -21.39
N ALA A 148 -5.57 -1.44 -21.51
CA ALA A 148 -6.31 -0.82 -20.42
C ALA A 148 -6.41 -1.74 -19.18
N LEU A 149 -6.09 -1.19 -18.00
CA LEU A 149 -6.23 -1.84 -16.71
C LEU A 149 -7.18 -1.01 -15.83
N ASP A 150 -8.31 -1.58 -15.44
CA ASP A 150 -9.24 -0.88 -14.53
C ASP A 150 -8.65 -0.75 -13.12
N ALA A 151 -8.02 -1.80 -12.60
CA ALA A 151 -7.40 -1.79 -11.28
C ALA A 151 -5.91 -1.41 -11.36
N PHE A 152 -5.48 -0.43 -10.54
CA PHE A 152 -4.06 -0.13 -10.36
C PHE A 152 -3.27 -1.40 -10.02
N SER A 153 -2.16 -1.62 -10.69
CA SER A 153 -1.39 -2.87 -10.57
C SER A 153 0.11 -2.59 -10.56
N ILE A 154 0.82 -3.35 -9.72
CA ILE A 154 2.28 -3.34 -9.66
C ILE A 154 2.80 -4.75 -9.95
N ALA A 155 3.85 -4.85 -10.78
CA ALA A 155 4.54 -6.10 -11.10
C ALA A 155 6.05 -5.87 -11.14
N PHE A 156 6.84 -6.94 -11.03
CA PHE A 156 8.29 -6.87 -11.12
C PHE A 156 8.82 -7.75 -12.24
N THR A 157 9.86 -7.25 -12.93
CA THR A 157 10.73 -8.02 -13.81
C THR A 157 12.19 -7.72 -13.50
N GLU A 158 13.11 -8.47 -14.08
CA GLU A 158 14.54 -8.26 -13.94
C GLU A 158 15.19 -8.11 -15.31
N ASP A 159 16.20 -7.26 -15.37
CA ASP A 159 17.05 -7.09 -16.55
C ASP A 159 18.50 -6.86 -16.07
N GLY A 160 19.31 -7.89 -16.16
CA GLY A 160 20.67 -7.89 -15.62
C GLY A 160 20.73 -7.58 -14.13
N ASN A 161 21.33 -6.46 -13.76
CA ASN A 161 21.46 -6.02 -12.35
C ASN A 161 20.31 -5.11 -11.88
N THR A 162 19.28 -4.91 -12.72
CA THR A 162 18.18 -3.98 -12.45
C THR A 162 16.87 -4.75 -12.26
N ILE A 163 16.21 -4.52 -11.12
CA ILE A 163 14.85 -4.95 -10.86
C ILE A 163 13.93 -3.80 -11.32
N LYS A 164 13.03 -4.10 -12.25
CA LYS A 164 12.08 -3.15 -12.81
C LYS A 164 10.74 -3.30 -12.12
N MET A 165 10.30 -2.28 -11.39
CA MET A 165 8.96 -2.19 -10.82
C MET A 165 8.05 -1.51 -11.84
N HIS A 166 7.08 -2.26 -12.37
CA HIS A 166 6.11 -1.80 -13.35
C HIS A 166 4.85 -1.35 -12.64
N LEU A 167 4.41 -0.12 -12.89
CA LEU A 167 3.13 0.43 -12.46
C LEU A 167 2.22 0.53 -13.68
N GLY A 168 0.98 0.04 -13.55
CA GLY A 168 -0.01 0.09 -14.62
C GLY A 168 -1.38 0.52 -14.10
N TRP A 169 -2.00 1.50 -14.78
CA TRP A 169 -3.36 1.96 -14.50
C TRP A 169 -3.97 2.65 -15.72
N GLY A 170 -5.22 2.36 -16.06
CA GLY A 170 -5.75 2.74 -17.36
C GLY A 170 -4.83 2.26 -18.46
N THR A 171 -4.50 3.10 -19.39
CA THR A 171 -3.49 2.84 -20.43
C THR A 171 -2.06 3.25 -20.02
N ILE A 172 -1.90 3.90 -18.86
CA ILE A 172 -0.61 4.41 -18.38
C ILE A 172 0.28 3.24 -17.92
N ARG A 173 1.54 3.27 -18.33
CA ARG A 173 2.60 2.36 -17.89
C ARG A 173 3.83 3.18 -17.48
N VAL A 174 4.36 2.85 -16.31
CA VAL A 174 5.58 3.48 -15.77
C VAL A 174 6.50 2.37 -15.26
N VAL A 175 7.79 2.49 -15.49
CA VAL A 175 8.81 1.53 -15.04
C VAL A 175 9.81 2.23 -14.14
N VAL A 176 9.89 1.80 -12.89
CA VAL A 176 10.83 2.33 -11.89
C VAL A 176 11.98 1.34 -11.70
N PRO A 177 13.21 1.69 -12.11
CA PRO A 177 14.36 0.79 -12.04
C PRO A 177 15.05 0.87 -10.67
N PHE A 178 15.21 -0.28 -10.01
CA PHE A 178 16.04 -0.45 -8.81
C PHE A 178 17.27 -1.28 -9.16
N THR A 179 18.47 -0.71 -9.06
CA THR A 179 19.72 -1.42 -9.33
C THR A 179 20.25 -2.07 -8.05
N LYS A 180 20.64 -3.35 -8.15
CA LYS A 180 21.23 -4.16 -7.05
C LYS A 180 22.65 -3.74 -6.71
#